data_ce3f7a3842cac19f6f3b897c5e5db7fb
#
_entry.id   ce3f7a3842cac19f6f3b897c5e5db7fb
#
_cell.length_a   1.000
_cell.length_b   1.000
_cell.length_c   1.000
_cell.angle_alpha   90.00
_cell.angle_beta   90.00
_cell.angle_gamma   90.00
#
_symmetry.space_group_name_H-M   'P 1'
#
loop_
_entity.id
_entity.type
_entity.pdbx_description
1 polymer ?
#
loop_
_entity_poly.entity_id
_entity_poly.type
_entity_poly.pdbx_seq_one_letter_code
_entity_poly.pdbx_strand_id
1 'polypeptide(L)'
;MSNGVEQAVSDIVGAAGGNVFLLRFHGYGTSGVAGISDGHGLGDGIDHRSSIDSSNIHQLLPVLRRLASIFGPYGNIQFMHCSTGRGASGQRLLQQIADGVGVPVTAALRDQLGGGANTFKFEGPTFTAFPGGNNLRSWCSSRPDFPGFTPA
;
A
#
# COMPACT_ATOMS: atom_id res chain seq x y z
N MET A 1 7.39 -11.79 -8.33
CA MET A 1 7.85 -12.37 -7.05
C MET A 1 7.02 -13.60 -6.73
N SER A 2 7.65 -14.73 -6.71
CA SER A 2 6.98 -16.02 -6.56
C SER A 2 6.78 -16.47 -5.11
N ASN A 3 7.38 -15.79 -4.15
CA ASN A 3 7.45 -16.24 -2.76
C ASN A 3 6.59 -15.46 -1.78
N GLY A 4 5.60 -14.73 -2.30
CA GLY A 4 4.60 -14.06 -1.49
C GLY A 4 5.02 -12.73 -0.89
N VAL A 5 4.17 -12.22 -0.02
CA VAL A 5 4.30 -10.88 0.58
C VAL A 5 5.56 -10.76 1.43
N GLU A 6 5.88 -11.78 2.21
CA GLU A 6 7.04 -11.74 3.09
C GLU A 6 8.36 -11.61 2.32
N GLN A 7 8.50 -12.36 1.24
CA GLN A 7 9.68 -12.25 0.37
C GLN A 7 9.73 -10.87 -0.30
N ALA A 8 8.59 -10.38 -0.77
CA ALA A 8 8.51 -9.05 -1.37
C ALA A 8 8.98 -7.97 -0.39
N VAL A 9 8.52 -8.01 0.84
CA VAL A 9 8.94 -7.07 1.87
C VAL A 9 10.43 -7.19 2.16
N SER A 10 10.95 -8.41 2.25
CA SER A 10 12.39 -8.64 2.48
C SER A 10 13.25 -8.05 1.37
N ASP A 11 12.85 -8.25 0.12
CA ASP A 11 13.55 -7.72 -1.03
C ASP A 11 13.53 -6.18 -1.05
N ILE A 12 12.38 -5.59 -0.74
CA ILE A 12 12.22 -4.13 -0.66
C ILE A 12 13.10 -3.56 0.44
N VAL A 13 13.05 -4.12 1.64
CA VAL A 13 13.85 -3.64 2.77
C VAL A 13 15.34 -3.76 2.48
N GLY A 14 15.75 -4.84 1.82
CA GLY A 14 17.15 -5.04 1.44
C GLY A 14 17.65 -4.08 0.37
N ALA A 15 16.78 -3.62 -0.52
CA ALA A 15 17.13 -2.71 -1.61
C ALA A 15 17.00 -1.23 -1.25
N ALA A 16 16.19 -0.89 -0.25
CA ALA A 16 15.85 0.50 0.07
C ALA A 16 16.88 1.14 1.01
N GLY A 17 17.15 2.42 0.79
CA GLY A 17 18.15 3.17 1.56
C GLY A 17 17.63 3.95 2.77
N GLY A 18 16.39 3.75 3.19
CA GLY A 18 15.84 4.42 4.38
C GLY A 18 15.28 5.82 4.13
N ASN A 19 15.15 6.25 2.88
CA ASN A 19 14.62 7.56 2.53
C ASN A 19 13.64 7.49 1.36
N VAL A 20 12.84 6.42 1.31
CA VAL A 20 11.87 6.21 0.26
C VAL A 20 10.71 7.21 0.41
N PHE A 21 10.40 7.91 -0.67
CA PHE A 21 9.26 8.81 -0.75
C PHE A 21 7.99 8.09 -1.20
N LEU A 22 8.11 7.19 -2.16
CA LEU A 22 6.96 6.51 -2.75
C LEU A 22 7.28 5.04 -3.01
N LEU A 23 6.49 4.16 -2.44
CA LEU A 23 6.49 2.74 -2.73
C LEU A 23 5.21 2.38 -3.48
N ARG A 24 5.35 1.81 -4.66
CA ARG A 24 4.21 1.36 -5.46
C ARG A 24 4.20 -0.14 -5.62
N PHE A 25 3.04 -0.71 -5.39
CA PHE A 25 2.77 -2.11 -5.74
C PHE A 25 1.88 -2.15 -6.97
N HIS A 26 2.26 -2.96 -7.95
CA HIS A 26 1.49 -3.21 -9.17
C HIS A 26 1.03 -4.66 -9.19
N GLY A 27 -0.22 -4.88 -9.54
CA GLY A 27 -0.77 -6.22 -9.60
C GLY A 27 -2.27 -6.23 -9.83
N TYR A 28 -2.86 -7.39 -9.70
CA TYR A 28 -4.31 -7.55 -9.76
C TYR A 28 -4.94 -7.32 -8.39
N GLY A 29 -6.13 -6.75 -8.39
CA GLY A 29 -6.85 -6.48 -7.15
C GLY A 29 -8.36 -6.47 -7.34
N THR A 30 -9.04 -6.60 -6.23
CA THR A 30 -10.48 -6.41 -6.12
C THR A 30 -10.76 -5.65 -4.82
N SER A 31 -12.03 -5.39 -4.52
CA SER A 31 -12.39 -4.69 -3.28
C SER A 31 -11.79 -5.36 -2.04
N GLY A 32 -10.90 -4.67 -1.36
CA GLY A 32 -10.23 -5.16 -0.16
C GLY A 32 -9.18 -6.25 -0.39
N VAL A 33 -8.70 -6.39 -1.62
CA VAL A 33 -7.64 -7.38 -1.97
C VAL A 33 -6.60 -6.73 -2.88
N ALA A 34 -5.34 -6.90 -2.54
CA ALA A 34 -4.20 -6.49 -3.36
C ALA A 34 -3.26 -7.69 -3.59
N GLY A 35 -3.14 -8.13 -4.83
CA GLY A 35 -2.20 -9.19 -5.21
C GLY A 35 -0.77 -8.66 -5.26
N ILE A 36 0.14 -9.28 -4.56
CA ILE A 36 1.55 -8.87 -4.46
C ILE A 36 2.47 -9.81 -5.23
N SER A 37 2.06 -11.04 -5.39
CA SER A 37 2.82 -12.09 -6.04
C SER A 37 1.99 -12.69 -7.19
N ASP A 38 2.68 -13.24 -8.16
CA ASP A 38 2.03 -13.93 -9.28
C ASP A 38 1.42 -15.29 -8.89
N GLY A 39 1.63 -15.72 -7.67
CA GLY A 39 1.11 -16.98 -7.18
C GLY A 39 1.86 -18.21 -7.65
N HIS A 40 2.91 -18.07 -8.48
CA HIS A 40 3.70 -19.21 -8.91
C HIS A 40 4.50 -19.81 -7.76
N GLY A 41 4.44 -21.09 -7.62
CA GLY A 41 5.08 -21.80 -6.52
C GLY A 41 4.21 -21.95 -5.29
N LEU A 42 3.00 -21.50 -5.38
CA LEU A 42 2.01 -21.64 -4.34
C LEU A 42 1.21 -22.89 -4.64
N GLY A 43 1.77 -24.03 -4.35
CA GLY A 43 0.99 -25.23 -4.30
C GLY A 43 -0.08 -25.07 -3.24
N ASP A 44 -1.28 -25.48 -3.46
CA ASP A 44 -2.23 -25.85 -2.42
C ASP A 44 -3.14 -24.76 -1.86
N GLY A 45 -3.30 -23.63 -2.51
CA GLY A 45 -4.26 -22.64 -2.05
C GLY A 45 -4.04 -22.14 -0.61
N ILE A 46 -2.91 -22.44 -0.04
CA ILE A 46 -2.54 -21.99 1.30
C ILE A 46 -1.98 -20.58 1.22
N ASP A 47 -1.78 -20.08 0.04
CA ASP A 47 -1.06 -18.87 -0.09
C ASP A 47 -1.95 -17.66 -0.24
N HIS A 48 -2.69 -17.48 0.78
CA HIS A 48 -3.13 -16.16 1.17
C HIS A 48 -1.98 -15.16 1.31
N ARG A 49 -0.76 -15.61 1.20
CA ARG A 49 0.46 -14.79 1.31
C ARG A 49 0.88 -14.16 -0.01
N SER A 50 0.26 -14.53 -1.12
CA SER A 50 0.46 -13.86 -2.41
C SER A 50 -0.32 -12.56 -2.52
N SER A 51 -1.31 -12.37 -1.67
CA SER A 51 -2.13 -11.17 -1.61
C SER A 51 -2.23 -10.63 -0.19
N ILE A 52 -2.62 -9.36 -0.10
CA ILE A 52 -2.98 -8.71 1.15
C ILE A 52 -4.48 -8.47 1.11
N ASP A 53 -5.20 -9.00 2.09
CA ASP A 53 -6.65 -8.86 2.19
C ASP A 53 -7.12 -8.89 3.63
N SER A 54 -8.42 -8.72 3.83
CA SER A 54 -9.03 -8.67 5.15
C SER A 54 -8.89 -9.96 5.95
N SER A 55 -8.72 -11.10 5.28
CA SER A 55 -8.59 -12.40 5.94
C SER A 55 -7.19 -12.65 6.50
N ASN A 56 -6.17 -12.05 5.91
CA ASN A 56 -4.78 -12.31 6.29
C ASN A 56 -4.04 -11.09 6.85
N ILE A 57 -4.63 -9.93 6.83
CA ILE A 57 -3.95 -8.68 7.23
C ILE A 57 -3.37 -8.77 8.64
N HIS A 58 -4.05 -9.40 9.57
CA HIS A 58 -3.55 -9.53 10.95
C HIS A 58 -2.26 -10.36 11.02
N GLN A 59 -2.14 -11.36 10.16
CA GLN A 59 -0.93 -12.17 10.07
C GLN A 59 0.21 -11.45 9.35
N LEU A 60 -0.14 -10.58 8.40
CA LEU A 60 0.83 -9.86 7.57
C LEU A 60 1.29 -8.52 8.18
N LEU A 61 0.56 -7.95 9.12
CA LEU A 61 0.95 -6.67 9.73
C LEU A 61 2.36 -6.67 10.31
N PRO A 62 2.82 -7.71 11.04
CA PRO A 62 4.19 -7.75 11.52
C PRO A 62 5.22 -7.72 10.40
N VAL A 63 4.92 -8.35 9.26
CA VAL A 63 5.77 -8.33 8.07
C VAL A 63 5.76 -6.95 7.43
N LEU A 64 4.57 -6.38 7.21
CA LEU A 64 4.41 -5.06 6.58
C LEU A 64 5.03 -3.94 7.41
N ARG A 65 5.02 -4.05 8.74
CA ARG A 65 5.67 -3.08 9.63
C ARG A 65 7.16 -2.92 9.38
N ARG A 66 7.80 -3.91 8.82
CA ARG A 66 9.21 -3.83 8.43
C ARG A 66 9.44 -2.76 7.36
N LEU A 67 8.43 -2.42 6.58
CA LEU A 67 8.50 -1.33 5.61
C LEU A 67 8.61 0.04 6.25
N ALA A 68 8.21 0.21 7.51
CA ALA A 68 8.26 1.51 8.18
C ALA A 68 9.67 2.11 8.17
N SER A 69 10.70 1.29 8.27
CA SER A 69 12.10 1.73 8.31
C SER A 69 12.64 2.27 6.99
N ILE A 70 11.98 1.97 5.87
CA ILE A 70 12.48 2.43 4.56
C ILE A 70 12.05 3.86 4.22
N PHE A 71 10.97 4.36 4.85
CA PHE A 71 10.36 5.63 4.47
C PHE A 71 11.05 6.82 5.13
N GLY A 72 11.19 7.89 4.33
CA GLY A 72 11.46 9.22 4.84
C GLY A 72 10.19 9.86 5.43
N PRO A 73 10.27 11.11 5.90
CA PRO A 73 9.16 11.77 6.62
C PRO A 73 7.91 11.99 5.77
N TYR A 74 8.04 11.96 4.46
CA TYR A 74 6.93 12.15 3.50
C TYR A 74 6.62 10.87 2.72
N GLY A 75 7.04 9.72 3.25
CA GLY A 75 6.83 8.44 2.60
C GLY A 75 5.35 8.08 2.46
N ASN A 76 5.02 7.35 1.41
CA ASN A 76 3.67 6.84 1.21
C ASN A 76 3.68 5.57 0.35
N ILE A 77 2.58 4.83 0.42
CA ILE A 77 2.36 3.60 -0.34
C ILE A 77 1.20 3.80 -1.30
N GLN A 78 1.34 3.30 -2.52
CA GLN A 78 0.26 3.25 -3.50
C GLN A 78 0.08 1.82 -4.02
N PHE A 79 -1.13 1.32 -3.94
CA PHE A 79 -1.53 0.07 -4.59
C PHE A 79 -2.16 0.39 -5.93
N MET A 80 -1.43 0.13 -7.01
CA MET A 80 -1.87 0.37 -8.39
C MET A 80 -2.72 -0.79 -8.92
N HIS A 81 -3.60 -1.29 -8.08
CA HIS A 81 -4.45 -2.43 -8.33
C HIS A 81 -5.87 -1.99 -8.69
N CYS A 82 -6.62 -2.87 -9.34
CA CYS A 82 -8.04 -2.61 -9.57
C CYS A 82 -8.82 -2.60 -8.27
N SER A 83 -9.62 -1.57 -8.06
CA SER A 83 -10.67 -1.50 -7.05
C SER A 83 -10.28 -1.84 -5.60
N THR A 84 -9.01 -1.94 -5.27
CA THR A 84 -8.57 -2.37 -3.93
C THR A 84 -9.09 -1.47 -2.81
N GLY A 85 -9.21 -0.17 -3.06
CA GLY A 85 -9.76 0.79 -2.09
C GLY A 85 -11.28 0.86 -2.06
N ARG A 86 -11.98 0.04 -2.84
CA ARG A 86 -13.41 0.13 -3.03
C ARG A 86 -14.19 -0.39 -1.82
N GLY A 87 -15.19 0.38 -1.41
CA GLY A 87 -16.12 0.01 -0.36
C GLY A 87 -15.51 -0.01 1.04
N ALA A 88 -16.30 -0.42 2.02
CA ALA A 88 -15.88 -0.42 3.42
C ALA A 88 -14.71 -1.40 3.66
N SER A 89 -14.71 -2.55 3.01
CA SER A 89 -13.63 -3.54 3.15
C SER A 89 -12.30 -3.02 2.61
N GLY A 90 -12.31 -2.36 1.45
CA GLY A 90 -11.12 -1.77 0.85
C GLY A 90 -10.57 -0.63 1.71
N GLN A 91 -11.43 0.27 2.13
CA GLN A 91 -11.02 1.40 2.97
C GLN A 91 -10.48 0.95 4.32
N ARG A 92 -11.08 -0.06 4.92
CA ARG A 92 -10.61 -0.65 6.18
C ARG A 92 -9.24 -1.31 6.01
N LEU A 93 -9.04 -2.04 4.93
CA LEU A 93 -7.74 -2.65 4.64
C LEU A 93 -6.64 -1.59 4.53
N LEU A 94 -6.88 -0.53 3.77
CA LEU A 94 -5.91 0.56 3.63
C LEU A 94 -5.63 1.24 4.97
N GLN A 95 -6.64 1.42 5.80
CA GLN A 95 -6.46 2.01 7.13
C GLN A 95 -5.60 1.12 8.03
N GLN A 96 -5.83 -0.19 8.02
CA GLN A 96 -5.02 -1.13 8.78
C GLN A 96 -3.56 -1.13 8.35
N ILE A 97 -3.30 -1.04 7.04
CA ILE A 97 -1.94 -0.95 6.53
C ILE A 97 -1.30 0.39 6.92
N ALA A 98 -2.03 1.50 6.75
CA ALA A 98 -1.55 2.82 7.12
C ALA A 98 -1.19 2.90 8.61
N ASP A 99 -2.04 2.37 9.47
CA ASP A 99 -1.78 2.34 10.91
C ASP A 99 -0.58 1.45 11.27
N GLY A 100 -0.43 0.33 10.59
CA GLY A 100 0.65 -0.62 10.84
C GLY A 100 2.01 -0.12 10.36
N VAL A 101 2.07 0.50 9.19
CA VAL A 101 3.33 0.98 8.58
C VAL A 101 3.65 2.41 8.99
N GLY A 102 2.64 3.21 9.32
CA GLY A 102 2.83 4.59 9.74
C GLY A 102 2.97 5.58 8.60
N VAL A 103 2.49 5.25 7.40
CA VAL A 103 2.49 6.11 6.22
C VAL A 103 1.13 6.12 5.55
N PRO A 104 0.78 7.17 4.78
CA PRO A 104 -0.43 7.17 3.96
C PRO A 104 -0.44 6.05 2.94
N VAL A 105 -1.59 5.45 2.73
CA VAL A 105 -1.80 4.35 1.78
C VAL A 105 -2.95 4.68 0.86
N THR A 106 -2.70 4.67 -0.44
CA THR A 106 -3.67 5.02 -1.48
C THR A 106 -3.95 3.83 -2.39
N ALA A 107 -5.21 3.65 -2.74
CA ALA A 107 -5.61 2.68 -3.76
C ALA A 107 -6.81 3.18 -4.56
N ALA A 108 -7.01 2.59 -5.74
CA ALA A 108 -8.11 2.94 -6.62
C ALA A 108 -9.46 2.42 -6.09
N LEU A 109 -10.51 3.18 -6.37
CA LEU A 109 -11.89 2.78 -6.09
C LEU A 109 -12.53 2.01 -7.25
N ARG A 110 -11.91 2.03 -8.42
CA ARG A 110 -12.40 1.40 -9.64
C ARG A 110 -11.31 0.57 -10.30
N ASP A 111 -11.69 -0.17 -11.31
CA ASP A 111 -10.76 -0.96 -12.08
C ASP A 111 -9.74 -0.08 -12.79
N GLN A 112 -8.52 -0.58 -12.84
CA GLN A 112 -7.40 0.05 -13.51
C GLN A 112 -7.12 -0.76 -14.77
N LEU A 113 -7.17 -0.11 -15.94
CA LEU A 113 -6.89 -0.78 -17.20
C LEU A 113 -5.40 -1.07 -17.37
N GLY A 114 -4.57 -0.17 -16.86
CA GLY A 114 -3.13 -0.33 -16.93
C GLY A 114 -2.55 -0.23 -18.33
N GLY A 115 -1.25 -0.37 -18.41
CA GLY A 115 -0.51 -0.40 -19.67
C GLY A 115 -0.22 0.97 -20.28
N GLY A 116 0.78 1.01 -21.15
CA GLY A 116 1.19 2.22 -21.86
C GLY A 116 1.52 3.38 -20.92
N ALA A 117 1.10 4.57 -21.31
CA ALA A 117 1.35 5.80 -20.57
C ALA A 117 0.64 5.88 -19.21
N ASN A 118 -0.36 5.05 -18.97
CA ASN A 118 -1.17 5.05 -17.75
C ASN A 118 -0.66 4.11 -16.66
N THR A 119 0.42 3.38 -16.90
CA THR A 119 0.96 2.40 -15.94
C THR A 119 1.28 3.01 -14.59
N PHE A 120 1.67 4.27 -14.55
CA PHE A 120 2.08 4.96 -13.33
C PHE A 120 1.07 5.98 -12.81
N LYS A 121 -0.15 5.97 -13.33
CA LYS A 121 -1.21 6.87 -12.92
C LYS A 121 -2.44 6.09 -12.50
N PHE A 122 -3.14 6.61 -11.48
CA PHE A 122 -4.47 6.11 -11.18
C PHE A 122 -5.46 6.54 -12.25
N GLU A 123 -6.28 5.62 -12.67
CA GLU A 123 -7.40 5.84 -13.60
C GLU A 123 -8.68 5.98 -12.77
N GLY A 124 -9.10 7.21 -12.54
CA GLY A 124 -10.31 7.50 -11.78
C GLY A 124 -10.06 7.79 -10.30
N PRO A 125 -11.12 7.76 -9.48
CA PRO A 125 -11.05 8.17 -8.09
C PRO A 125 -10.24 7.18 -7.25
N THR A 126 -9.60 7.73 -6.21
CA THR A 126 -8.82 6.98 -5.24
C THR A 126 -9.32 7.22 -3.82
N PHE A 127 -8.92 6.36 -2.92
CA PHE A 127 -9.05 6.57 -1.49
C PHE A 127 -7.66 6.52 -0.85
N THR A 128 -7.39 7.45 0.06
CA THR A 128 -6.15 7.46 0.84
C THR A 128 -6.48 7.36 2.32
N ALA A 129 -5.91 6.36 2.98
CA ALA A 129 -5.95 6.24 4.42
C ALA A 129 -4.69 6.86 5.02
N PHE A 130 -4.86 7.69 6.03
CA PHE A 130 -3.76 8.29 6.79
C PHE A 130 -3.61 7.58 8.14
N PRO A 131 -2.38 7.39 8.62
CA PRO A 131 -2.16 6.79 9.93
C PRO A 131 -2.95 7.51 11.03
N GLY A 132 -3.56 6.72 11.93
CA GLY A 132 -4.37 7.25 13.02
C GLY A 132 -5.74 7.81 12.59
N GLY A 133 -6.17 7.56 11.34
CA GLY A 133 -7.41 8.12 10.82
C GLY A 133 -7.36 9.63 10.53
N ASN A 134 -6.17 10.20 10.42
CA ASN A 134 -5.98 11.60 10.08
C ASN A 134 -6.48 11.93 8.67
N ASN A 135 -6.72 13.20 8.42
CA ASN A 135 -6.92 13.71 7.07
C ASN A 135 -5.59 14.25 6.50
N LEU A 136 -5.60 14.59 5.22
CA LEU A 136 -4.41 15.13 4.55
C LEU A 136 -3.81 16.34 5.27
N ARG A 137 -4.65 17.26 5.69
CA ARG A 137 -4.20 18.49 6.36
C ARG A 137 -3.51 18.19 7.69
N SER A 138 -4.12 17.38 8.53
CA SER A 138 -3.54 16.97 9.81
C SER A 138 -2.23 16.23 9.63
N TRP A 139 -2.19 15.34 8.64
CA TRP A 139 -0.99 14.58 8.33
C TRP A 139 0.16 15.49 7.90
N CYS A 140 -0.08 16.40 6.94
CA CYS A 140 0.93 17.35 6.49
C CYS A 140 1.41 18.26 7.61
N SER A 141 0.51 18.74 8.46
CA SER A 141 0.86 19.59 9.60
C SER A 141 1.74 18.88 10.64
N SER A 142 1.66 17.56 10.71
CA SER A 142 2.49 16.76 11.62
C SER A 142 3.90 16.48 11.07
N ARG A 143 4.16 16.80 9.80
CA ARG A 143 5.46 16.55 9.18
C ARG A 143 6.36 17.77 9.30
N PRO A 144 7.62 17.60 9.69
CA PRO A 144 8.55 18.71 9.75
C PRO A 144 8.87 19.24 8.34
N ASP A 145 8.95 20.54 8.21
CA ASP A 145 9.43 21.21 7.00
C ASP A 145 8.73 20.77 5.71
N PHE A 146 7.41 20.53 5.76
CA PHE A 146 6.67 20.14 4.56
C PHE A 146 6.72 21.27 3.54
N PRO A 147 7.37 21.05 2.38
CA PRO A 147 7.58 22.09 1.39
C PRO A 147 6.25 22.63 0.84
N GLY A 148 6.08 23.95 0.86
CA GLY A 148 4.90 24.60 0.28
C GLY A 148 3.61 24.44 1.09
N PHE A 149 3.65 23.82 2.25
CA PHE A 149 2.50 23.74 3.14
C PHE A 149 2.58 24.85 4.18
N THR A 150 1.74 25.85 4.02
CA THR A 150 1.57 26.90 5.02
C THR A 150 0.25 26.62 5.73
N PRO A 151 0.24 26.24 7.01
CA PRO A 151 -0.99 26.10 7.77
C PRO A 151 -1.69 27.45 7.82
N ALA A 152 -2.91 27.44 7.34
CA ALA A 152 -3.73 28.66 7.46
C ALA A 152 -4.31 28.74 8.88
#